data_c2613d41620331232e6c6f9985a9334b
#
_entry.id   c2613d41620331232e6c6f9985a9334b
#
_cell.length_a   1.000
_cell.length_b   1.000
_cell.length_c   1.000
_cell.angle_alpha   90.00
_cell.angle_beta   90.00
_cell.angle_gamma   90.00
#
_symmetry.space_group_name_H-M   'P 1'
#
loop_
_entity.id
_entity.type
_entity.pdbx_description
1 polymer ?
#
loop_
_entity_poly.entity_id
_entity_poly.type
_entity_poly.pdbx_seq_one_letter_code
_entity_poly.pdbx_strand_id
1 'polypeptide(L)'
;MSRWRMTPLLALLPVLLSCSSPPEYQVVLKGGTIYDGSGSAPFVGDLAIDDDTIAAVLGYGADGEGEGLRGITEIDASGMAVSPGFINMLSWATESLLEDGRGESDLLQGVTLVVMGEGWSMGPLNNAMKAEMLEDQGDIEFDVAWTSLGGYLDHLVERGVSPNVASFVGATTVRIHELGYEDRAPTPEELDTMKALVRAAMEEGAVGLGSSLIYAPGFYADTDEL
;
A
#
# COMPACT_ATOMS: atom_id res chain seq x y z
N MET A 1 50.97 -41.71 -64.42
CA MET A 1 49.86 -41.97 -63.45
C MET A 1 50.10 -41.11 -62.22
N SER A 2 49.49 -39.92 -62.19
CA SER A 2 49.67 -38.96 -61.12
C SER A 2 48.47 -39.05 -60.16
N ARG A 3 48.74 -39.41 -58.90
CA ARG A 3 47.75 -39.45 -57.82
C ARG A 3 47.73 -38.10 -57.12
N TRP A 4 46.69 -37.32 -57.31
CA TRP A 4 46.40 -36.14 -56.53
C TRP A 4 45.85 -36.54 -55.14
N ARG A 5 46.56 -36.12 -54.09
CA ARG A 5 46.08 -36.23 -52.70
C ARG A 5 45.27 -34.99 -52.38
N MET A 6 43.96 -35.15 -52.21
CA MET A 6 43.09 -34.11 -51.65
C MET A 6 43.30 -34.06 -50.14
N THR A 7 43.77 -32.93 -49.61
CA THR A 7 43.84 -32.63 -48.19
C THR A 7 42.48 -32.03 -47.77
N PRO A 8 41.77 -32.53 -46.75
CA PRO A 8 40.55 -31.90 -46.28
C PRO A 8 40.88 -30.62 -45.55
N LEU A 9 40.34 -29.50 -45.98
CA LEU A 9 40.38 -28.22 -45.31
C LEU A 9 39.35 -28.25 -44.15
N LEU A 10 39.86 -28.33 -42.91
CA LEU A 10 39.03 -28.29 -41.72
C LEU A 10 38.64 -26.84 -41.48
N ALA A 11 37.38 -26.48 -41.81
CA ALA A 11 36.83 -25.17 -41.54
C ALA A 11 36.56 -25.03 -40.02
N LEU A 12 37.39 -24.27 -39.32
CA LEU A 12 37.15 -23.87 -37.92
C LEU A 12 36.03 -22.80 -37.92
N LEU A 13 34.84 -23.18 -37.49
CA LEU A 13 33.71 -22.26 -37.26
C LEU A 13 34.00 -21.53 -35.94
N PRO A 14 34.12 -20.20 -35.90
CA PRO A 14 34.21 -19.46 -34.65
C PRO A 14 32.87 -19.55 -33.92
N VAL A 15 32.86 -20.21 -32.76
CA VAL A 15 31.73 -20.09 -31.82
C VAL A 15 31.80 -18.70 -31.19
N LEU A 16 30.95 -17.82 -31.67
CA LEU A 16 30.70 -16.52 -31.02
C LEU A 16 29.95 -16.83 -29.71
N LEU A 17 30.67 -16.91 -28.60
CA LEU A 17 30.07 -16.82 -27.28
C LEU A 17 29.46 -15.40 -27.17
N SER A 18 28.16 -15.32 -27.30
CA SER A 18 27.40 -14.12 -27.00
C SER A 18 27.49 -13.94 -25.46
N CYS A 19 28.40 -13.10 -24.99
CA CYS A 19 28.32 -12.55 -23.62
C CYS A 19 27.10 -11.65 -23.60
N SER A 20 25.93 -12.18 -23.24
CA SER A 20 24.84 -11.35 -22.79
C SER A 20 25.24 -10.71 -21.47
N SER A 21 25.36 -9.40 -21.42
CA SER A 21 25.48 -8.71 -20.15
C SER A 21 24.29 -9.10 -19.26
N PRO A 22 24.50 -9.35 -17.96
CA PRO A 22 23.38 -9.62 -17.06
C PRO A 22 22.38 -8.46 -17.11
N PRO A 23 21.08 -8.71 -16.90
CA PRO A 23 20.08 -7.64 -16.88
C PRO A 23 20.48 -6.59 -15.86
N GLU A 24 20.26 -5.34 -16.19
CA GLU A 24 20.53 -4.19 -15.35
C GLU A 24 19.18 -3.66 -14.83
N TYR A 25 19.00 -3.66 -13.52
CA TYR A 25 17.81 -3.18 -12.84
C TYR A 25 17.96 -1.70 -12.48
N GLN A 26 16.84 -0.99 -12.23
CA GLN A 26 16.88 0.43 -11.84
C GLN A 26 17.54 0.60 -10.47
N VAL A 27 17.13 -0.20 -9.48
CA VAL A 27 17.69 -0.17 -8.13
C VAL A 27 17.97 -1.59 -7.66
N VAL A 28 19.14 -1.78 -7.03
CA VAL A 28 19.48 -3.04 -6.35
C VAL A 28 19.93 -2.77 -4.92
N LEU A 29 19.27 -3.42 -3.96
CA LEU A 29 19.73 -3.49 -2.57
C LEU A 29 20.70 -4.66 -2.46
N LYS A 30 21.96 -4.38 -2.06
CA LYS A 30 23.06 -5.35 -2.08
C LYS A 30 23.32 -5.93 -0.70
N GLY A 31 23.37 -7.25 -0.60
CA GLY A 31 23.92 -7.98 0.55
C GLY A 31 23.12 -7.82 1.85
N GLY A 32 21.85 -7.45 1.77
CA GLY A 32 20.98 -7.32 2.92
C GLY A 32 20.50 -8.66 3.47
N THR A 33 20.11 -8.71 4.74
CA THR A 33 19.40 -9.86 5.31
C THR A 33 17.92 -9.74 4.96
N ILE A 34 17.46 -10.57 4.03
CA ILE A 34 16.10 -10.48 3.45
C ILE A 34 15.11 -11.27 4.31
N TYR A 35 14.04 -10.58 4.73
CA TYR A 35 12.86 -11.10 5.39
C TYR A 35 11.70 -10.99 4.40
N ASP A 36 11.37 -12.07 3.72
CA ASP A 36 10.40 -12.05 2.59
C ASP A 36 8.92 -12.12 3.01
N GLY A 37 8.64 -12.18 4.32
CA GLY A 37 7.28 -12.28 4.84
C GLY A 37 6.65 -13.67 4.76
N SER A 38 7.34 -14.67 4.22
CA SER A 38 6.83 -16.04 4.08
C SER A 38 6.77 -16.84 5.39
N GLY A 39 7.43 -16.33 6.45
CA GLY A 39 7.65 -17.06 7.71
C GLY A 39 8.85 -18.02 7.65
N SER A 40 9.55 -18.09 6.53
CA SER A 40 10.80 -18.84 6.39
C SER A 40 11.96 -18.14 7.10
N ALA A 41 13.07 -18.85 7.30
CA ALA A 41 14.29 -18.23 7.83
C ALA A 41 14.80 -17.14 6.85
N PRO A 42 15.26 -15.99 7.37
CA PRO A 42 15.84 -14.95 6.54
C PRO A 42 17.14 -15.42 5.90
N PHE A 43 17.52 -14.82 4.79
CA PHE A 43 18.74 -15.14 4.06
C PHE A 43 19.46 -13.87 3.61
N VAL A 44 20.76 -13.93 3.41
CA VAL A 44 21.53 -12.81 2.85
C VAL A 44 21.45 -12.84 1.33
N GLY A 45 21.24 -11.70 0.71
CA GLY A 45 21.09 -11.62 -0.75
C GLY A 45 20.87 -10.22 -1.27
N ASP A 46 20.57 -10.15 -2.57
CA ASP A 46 20.24 -8.94 -3.29
C ASP A 46 18.75 -8.89 -3.62
N LEU A 47 18.19 -7.68 -3.62
CA LEU A 47 16.82 -7.41 -4.06
C LEU A 47 16.85 -6.33 -5.14
N ALA A 48 16.28 -6.62 -6.31
CA ALA A 48 16.18 -5.69 -7.43
C ALA A 48 14.77 -5.12 -7.57
N ILE A 49 14.70 -3.85 -7.91
CA ILE A 49 13.45 -3.09 -8.10
C ILE A 49 13.51 -2.41 -9.46
N ASP A 50 12.43 -2.58 -10.24
CA ASP A 50 12.13 -1.84 -11.45
C ASP A 50 10.79 -1.14 -11.28
N ASP A 51 10.78 0.17 -11.43
CA ASP A 51 9.63 1.05 -11.15
C ASP A 51 9.07 0.81 -9.74
N ASP A 52 7.87 0.27 -9.61
CA ASP A 52 7.17 -0.04 -8.37
C ASP A 52 7.14 -1.55 -8.04
N THR A 53 7.94 -2.35 -8.76
CA THR A 53 7.88 -3.81 -8.70
C THR A 53 9.19 -4.40 -8.21
N ILE A 54 9.13 -5.40 -7.32
CA ILE A 54 10.27 -6.25 -7.00
C ILE A 54 10.52 -7.16 -8.20
N ALA A 55 11.56 -6.84 -8.98
CA ALA A 55 11.89 -7.53 -10.22
C ALA A 55 12.64 -8.84 -9.99
N ALA A 56 13.51 -8.90 -8.98
CA ALA A 56 14.25 -10.10 -8.64
C ALA A 56 14.67 -10.13 -7.17
N VAL A 57 14.79 -11.33 -6.62
CA VAL A 57 15.39 -11.59 -5.31
C VAL A 57 16.40 -12.72 -5.49
N LEU A 58 17.64 -12.49 -5.13
CA LEU A 58 18.75 -13.45 -5.27
C LEU A 58 19.38 -13.72 -3.90
N GLY A 59 19.17 -14.93 -3.36
CA GLY A 59 19.88 -15.37 -2.16
C GLY A 59 21.33 -15.75 -2.47
N TYR A 60 22.24 -15.42 -1.58
CA TYR A 60 23.62 -15.86 -1.67
C TYR A 60 23.74 -17.31 -1.16
N GLY A 61 24.71 -18.08 -1.73
CA GLY A 61 25.02 -19.41 -1.25
C GLY A 61 25.59 -19.41 0.18
N ALA A 62 25.76 -20.60 0.76
CA ALA A 62 26.26 -20.77 2.13
C ALA A 62 27.68 -20.18 2.35
N ASP A 63 28.44 -20.02 1.29
CA ASP A 63 29.76 -19.38 1.21
C ASP A 63 29.72 -17.87 1.02
N GLY A 64 28.51 -17.29 0.86
CA GLY A 64 28.31 -15.85 0.62
C GLY A 64 28.82 -15.38 -0.74
N GLU A 65 29.22 -16.31 -1.62
CA GLU A 65 29.68 -16.01 -2.96
C GLU A 65 28.58 -16.24 -3.99
N GLY A 66 28.36 -15.26 -4.82
CA GLY A 66 27.44 -15.27 -5.95
C GLY A 66 27.70 -14.06 -6.84
N GLU A 67 27.50 -14.22 -8.15
CA GLU A 67 27.46 -13.09 -9.05
C GLU A 67 26.14 -12.33 -8.73
N GLY A 68 26.24 -11.27 -7.90
CA GLY A 68 25.08 -10.51 -7.42
C GLY A 68 24.33 -9.82 -8.56
N LEU A 69 23.11 -9.37 -8.26
CA LEU A 69 22.33 -8.56 -9.19
C LEU A 69 23.03 -7.23 -9.46
N ARG A 70 22.81 -6.65 -10.63
CA ARG A 70 23.40 -5.36 -11.05
C ARG A 70 22.28 -4.37 -11.33
N GLY A 71 22.44 -3.17 -10.76
CA GLY A 71 21.51 -2.07 -10.94
C GLY A 71 22.18 -0.79 -11.43
N ILE A 72 21.37 0.11 -11.99
CA ILE A 72 21.80 1.49 -12.30
C ILE A 72 22.15 2.20 -11.00
N THR A 73 21.33 2.01 -9.96
CA THR A 73 21.60 2.45 -8.59
C THR A 73 21.79 1.24 -7.70
N GLU A 74 22.93 1.12 -7.05
CA GLU A 74 23.20 0.06 -6.08
C GLU A 74 23.29 0.66 -4.67
N ILE A 75 22.54 0.09 -3.72
CA ILE A 75 22.50 0.51 -2.32
C ILE A 75 23.09 -0.61 -1.48
N ASP A 76 24.18 -0.34 -0.77
CA ASP A 76 24.77 -1.30 0.17
C ASP A 76 23.86 -1.47 1.38
N ALA A 77 23.25 -2.65 1.50
CA ALA A 77 22.42 -3.06 2.61
C ALA A 77 23.12 -4.09 3.53
N SER A 78 24.43 -4.25 3.40
CA SER A 78 25.23 -5.20 4.21
C SER A 78 25.02 -4.93 5.71
N GLY A 79 24.62 -5.96 6.44
CA GLY A 79 24.33 -5.87 7.88
C GLY A 79 22.99 -5.21 8.21
N MET A 80 22.18 -4.83 7.23
CA MET A 80 20.84 -4.31 7.40
C MET A 80 19.80 -5.40 7.14
N ALA A 81 18.61 -5.25 7.76
CA ALA A 81 17.44 -6.02 7.42
C ALA A 81 16.73 -5.38 6.20
N VAL A 82 16.32 -6.22 5.26
CA VAL A 82 15.48 -5.84 4.13
C VAL A 82 14.15 -6.58 4.26
N SER A 83 13.06 -5.86 4.39
CA SER A 83 11.72 -6.44 4.54
C SER A 83 10.70 -5.65 3.73
N PRO A 84 9.51 -6.21 3.46
CA PRO A 84 8.36 -5.42 3.04
C PRO A 84 8.12 -4.28 4.02
N GLY A 85 7.60 -3.15 3.53
CA GLY A 85 7.19 -2.04 4.38
C GLY A 85 6.10 -2.48 5.36
N PHE A 86 6.10 -1.89 6.55
CA PHE A 86 5.10 -2.20 7.57
C PHE A 86 3.75 -1.58 7.21
N ILE A 87 2.68 -2.24 7.68
CA ILE A 87 1.31 -1.77 7.52
C ILE A 87 0.81 -1.30 8.89
N ASN A 88 0.48 -0.01 8.98
CA ASN A 88 -0.23 0.52 10.13
C ASN A 88 -1.73 0.26 9.95
N MET A 89 -2.24 -0.79 10.61
CA MET A 89 -3.63 -1.25 10.46
C MET A 89 -4.66 -0.35 11.15
N LEU A 90 -4.22 0.60 11.97
CA LEU A 90 -5.07 1.54 12.69
C LEU A 90 -4.42 2.91 12.69
N SER A 91 -4.63 3.65 11.59
CA SER A 91 -4.11 5.00 11.43
C SER A 91 -5.22 6.05 11.57
N TRP A 92 -4.92 7.11 12.31
CA TRP A 92 -5.74 8.30 12.45
C TRP A 92 -5.16 9.49 11.67
N ALA A 93 -4.29 9.22 10.68
CA ALA A 93 -3.64 10.26 9.87
C ALA A 93 -4.59 10.89 8.82
N THR A 94 -5.90 10.83 9.02
CA THR A 94 -6.90 11.32 8.07
C THR A 94 -6.78 12.81 7.78
N GLU A 95 -6.58 13.61 8.81
CA GLU A 95 -6.46 15.07 8.70
C GLU A 95 -5.00 15.49 8.53
N SER A 96 -4.08 14.83 9.25
CA SER A 96 -2.65 15.16 9.17
C SER A 96 -2.07 14.97 7.77
N LEU A 97 -2.54 14.00 6.99
CA LEU A 97 -2.15 13.86 5.58
C LEU A 97 -2.74 14.95 4.68
N LEU A 98 -3.84 15.59 5.08
CA LEU A 98 -4.36 16.78 4.39
C LEU A 98 -3.47 18.00 4.68
N GLU A 99 -2.85 18.10 5.84
CA GLU A 99 -1.92 19.19 6.18
C GLU A 99 -0.53 18.91 5.63
N ASP A 100 0.02 17.72 5.91
CA ASP A 100 1.36 17.31 5.45
C ASP A 100 1.33 15.91 4.83
N GLY A 101 1.24 15.85 3.51
CA GLY A 101 1.22 14.60 2.76
C GLY A 101 2.50 13.76 2.85
N ARG A 102 3.60 14.26 3.44
CA ARG A 102 4.85 13.51 3.55
C ARG A 102 4.75 12.29 4.46
N GLY A 103 3.91 12.36 5.52
CA GLY A 103 3.72 11.24 6.43
C GLY A 103 5.01 10.73 7.07
N GLU A 104 5.96 11.65 7.39
CA GLU A 104 7.33 11.30 7.81
C GLU A 104 7.36 10.45 9.08
N SER A 105 6.41 10.63 10.00
CA SER A 105 6.36 9.84 11.24
C SER A 105 6.16 8.35 10.97
N ASP A 106 5.35 7.99 9.99
CA ASP A 106 5.13 6.62 9.58
C ASP A 106 6.31 6.09 8.74
N LEU A 107 6.71 6.84 7.70
CA LEU A 107 7.77 6.43 6.78
C LEU A 107 9.12 6.20 7.46
N LEU A 108 9.52 7.07 8.40
CA LEU A 108 10.78 6.94 9.14
C LEU A 108 10.79 5.72 10.09
N GLN A 109 9.63 5.14 10.36
CA GLN A 109 9.49 3.88 11.10
C GLN A 109 9.33 2.66 10.16
N GLY A 110 9.42 2.86 8.85
CA GLY A 110 9.28 1.80 7.86
C GLY A 110 7.83 1.43 7.53
N VAL A 111 6.85 2.24 7.96
CA VAL A 111 5.44 2.08 7.58
C VAL A 111 5.24 2.66 6.18
N THR A 112 4.79 1.84 5.24
CA THR A 112 4.58 2.23 3.84
C THR A 112 3.12 2.20 3.42
N LEU A 113 2.24 1.62 4.26
CA LEU A 113 0.79 1.61 4.08
C LEU A 113 0.13 1.96 5.42
N VAL A 114 -0.76 2.94 5.39
CA VAL A 114 -1.65 3.29 6.50
C VAL A 114 -3.08 2.87 6.17
N VAL A 115 -3.75 2.22 7.11
CA VAL A 115 -5.16 1.80 6.99
C VAL A 115 -5.98 2.64 7.95
N MET A 116 -7.00 3.30 7.43
CA MET A 116 -7.87 4.24 8.15
C MET A 116 -9.29 3.69 8.26
N GLY A 117 -10.18 4.41 8.96
CA GLY A 117 -11.62 4.16 8.92
C GLY A 117 -12.14 3.19 9.98
N GLU A 118 -11.41 2.98 11.09
CA GLU A 118 -11.96 2.23 12.23
C GLU A 118 -13.10 3.01 12.89
N GLY A 119 -14.33 2.61 12.59
CA GLY A 119 -15.56 3.25 13.08
C GLY A 119 -15.90 4.57 12.42
N TRP A 120 -14.95 5.46 12.25
CA TRP A 120 -15.05 6.75 11.56
C TRP A 120 -14.23 6.74 10.28
N SER A 121 -14.82 7.25 9.20
CA SER A 121 -14.15 7.44 7.91
C SER A 121 -14.46 8.83 7.33
N MET A 122 -13.63 9.28 6.41
CA MET A 122 -13.75 10.58 5.75
C MET A 122 -14.85 10.62 4.66
N GLY A 123 -15.70 9.65 4.63
CA GLY A 123 -16.88 9.49 3.79
C GLY A 123 -17.57 8.15 4.06
N PRO A 124 -18.88 8.04 3.73
CA PRO A 124 -19.75 9.04 3.06
C PRO A 124 -20.16 10.19 3.99
N LEU A 125 -20.29 11.40 3.44
CA LEU A 125 -20.65 12.61 4.19
C LEU A 125 -21.93 13.24 3.61
N ASN A 126 -22.86 13.63 4.49
CA ASN A 126 -23.93 14.54 4.13
C ASN A 126 -23.55 16.00 4.44
N ASN A 127 -24.43 16.95 4.08
CA ASN A 127 -24.12 18.38 4.27
C ASN A 127 -23.99 18.77 5.75
N ALA A 128 -24.74 18.14 6.65
CA ALA A 128 -24.64 18.41 8.08
C ALA A 128 -23.28 17.95 8.64
N MET A 129 -22.85 16.75 8.29
CA MET A 129 -21.56 16.21 8.67
C MET A 129 -20.39 17.06 8.15
N LYS A 130 -20.49 17.57 6.91
CA LYS A 130 -19.47 18.49 6.37
C LYS A 130 -19.40 19.80 7.13
N ALA A 131 -20.56 20.35 7.51
CA ALA A 131 -20.61 21.58 8.30
C ALA A 131 -20.01 21.37 9.70
N GLU A 132 -20.32 20.24 10.34
CA GLU A 132 -19.76 19.84 11.64
C GLU A 132 -18.24 19.66 11.55
N MET A 133 -17.74 18.94 10.52
CA MET A 133 -16.30 18.79 10.31
C MET A 133 -15.57 20.12 10.15
N LEU A 134 -16.19 21.13 9.51
CA LEU A 134 -15.59 22.45 9.35
C LEU A 134 -15.68 23.29 10.63
N GLU A 135 -16.69 23.05 11.49
CA GLU A 135 -16.84 23.75 12.77
C GLU A 135 -15.93 23.21 13.85
N ASP A 136 -15.69 21.88 13.86
CA ASP A 136 -14.95 21.17 14.90
C ASP A 136 -13.47 20.97 14.58
N GLN A 137 -12.93 21.62 13.54
CA GLN A 137 -11.51 21.57 13.21
C GLN A 137 -10.66 22.10 14.36
N GLY A 138 -9.58 21.35 14.67
CA GLY A 138 -8.58 21.75 15.66
C GLY A 138 -7.49 22.65 15.04
N ASP A 139 -6.24 22.29 15.30
CA ASP A 139 -5.09 23.04 14.78
C ASP A 139 -4.85 22.81 13.25
N ILE A 140 -5.49 21.79 12.67
CA ILE A 140 -5.42 21.46 11.25
C ILE A 140 -6.69 21.96 10.57
N GLU A 141 -6.54 22.96 9.72
CA GLU A 141 -7.65 23.51 8.93
C GLU A 141 -7.60 22.99 7.49
N PHE A 142 -8.73 22.50 6.98
CA PHE A 142 -8.85 21.97 5.62
C PHE A 142 -10.26 22.16 5.07
N ASP A 143 -10.38 22.22 3.74
CA ASP A 143 -11.65 22.22 3.04
C ASP A 143 -12.19 20.80 2.84
N VAL A 144 -13.49 20.59 3.05
CA VAL A 144 -14.15 19.30 2.80
C VAL A 144 -14.75 19.31 1.38
N ALA A 145 -13.89 19.10 0.38
CA ALA A 145 -14.27 19.13 -1.03
C ALA A 145 -14.98 17.87 -1.53
N TRP A 146 -14.88 16.77 -0.82
CA TRP A 146 -15.43 15.46 -1.17
C TRP A 146 -16.75 15.18 -0.47
N THR A 147 -17.43 14.10 -0.88
CA THR A 147 -18.69 13.61 -0.30
C THR A 147 -18.62 12.11 -0.02
N SER A 148 -17.98 11.35 -0.91
CA SER A 148 -17.81 9.90 -0.75
C SER A 148 -16.43 9.56 -0.20
N LEU A 149 -16.25 8.32 0.24
CA LEU A 149 -14.95 7.83 0.69
C LEU A 149 -13.93 7.83 -0.45
N GLY A 150 -14.33 7.36 -1.65
CA GLY A 150 -13.48 7.41 -2.84
C GLY A 150 -13.05 8.84 -3.18
N GLY A 151 -13.98 9.80 -3.09
CA GLY A 151 -13.65 11.22 -3.31
C GLY A 151 -12.60 11.76 -2.33
N TYR A 152 -12.59 11.31 -1.08
CA TYR A 152 -11.50 11.62 -0.13
C TYR A 152 -10.18 10.99 -0.56
N LEU A 153 -10.19 9.70 -0.95
CA LEU A 153 -8.98 9.01 -1.40
C LEU A 153 -8.41 9.65 -2.68
N ASP A 154 -9.27 10.02 -3.63
CA ASP A 154 -8.87 10.76 -4.83
C ASP A 154 -8.25 12.12 -4.47
N HIS A 155 -8.82 12.83 -3.49
CA HIS A 155 -8.27 14.10 -3.00
C HIS A 155 -6.85 13.92 -2.42
N LEU A 156 -6.58 12.82 -1.67
CA LEU A 156 -5.23 12.51 -1.20
C LEU A 156 -4.27 12.23 -2.36
N VAL A 157 -4.73 11.52 -3.41
CA VAL A 157 -3.93 11.26 -4.61
C VAL A 157 -3.59 12.56 -5.34
N GLU A 158 -4.57 13.45 -5.53
CA GLU A 158 -4.36 14.75 -6.18
C GLU A 158 -3.41 15.66 -5.40
N ARG A 159 -3.53 15.66 -4.07
CA ARG A 159 -2.62 16.38 -3.19
C ARG A 159 -1.19 15.83 -3.25
N GLY A 160 -1.06 14.52 -3.37
CA GLY A 160 0.18 13.78 -3.26
C GLY A 160 0.52 13.46 -1.80
N VAL A 161 0.45 12.18 -1.46
CA VAL A 161 0.86 11.66 -0.15
C VAL A 161 1.94 10.61 -0.32
N SER A 162 2.89 10.54 0.61
CA SER A 162 4.02 9.63 0.50
C SER A 162 3.68 8.18 0.92
N PRO A 163 2.93 7.92 2.01
CA PRO A 163 2.51 6.55 2.31
C PRO A 163 1.37 6.12 1.37
N ASN A 164 1.29 4.82 1.10
CA ASN A 164 0.06 4.28 0.55
C ASN A 164 -1.07 4.39 1.58
N VAL A 165 -2.29 4.58 1.11
CA VAL A 165 -3.47 4.73 1.97
C VAL A 165 -4.53 3.71 1.55
N ALA A 166 -5.10 3.04 2.53
CA ALA A 166 -6.33 2.28 2.39
C ALA A 166 -7.30 2.70 3.49
N SER A 167 -8.60 2.55 3.26
CA SER A 167 -9.60 2.90 4.27
C SER A 167 -10.72 1.87 4.33
N PHE A 168 -11.16 1.56 5.54
CA PHE A 168 -12.48 1.02 5.76
C PHE A 168 -13.52 2.14 5.59
N VAL A 169 -14.75 1.79 5.24
CA VAL A 169 -15.90 2.66 5.49
C VAL A 169 -16.33 2.49 6.94
N GLY A 170 -16.44 3.59 7.69
CA GLY A 170 -16.75 3.55 9.12
C GLY A 170 -18.23 3.32 9.38
N ALA A 171 -18.57 2.30 10.16
CA ALA A 171 -19.97 2.01 10.54
C ALA A 171 -20.62 3.20 11.27
N THR A 172 -19.86 3.87 12.16
CA THR A 172 -20.31 5.07 12.84
C THR A 172 -20.57 6.23 11.87
N THR A 173 -19.71 6.41 10.86
CA THR A 173 -19.91 7.42 9.80
C THR A 173 -21.21 7.18 9.03
N VAL A 174 -21.46 5.93 8.63
CA VAL A 174 -22.71 5.54 7.94
C VAL A 174 -23.92 5.75 8.81
N ARG A 175 -23.83 5.41 10.10
CA ARG A 175 -24.91 5.63 11.07
C ARG A 175 -25.22 7.13 11.22
N ILE A 176 -24.20 7.98 11.40
CA ILE A 176 -24.39 9.43 11.54
C ILE A 176 -25.01 10.03 10.28
N HIS A 177 -24.63 9.50 9.12
CA HIS A 177 -25.20 9.98 7.85
C HIS A 177 -26.74 9.90 7.82
N GLU A 178 -27.33 8.85 8.39
CA GLU A 178 -28.78 8.61 8.35
C GLU A 178 -29.49 8.97 9.67
N LEU A 179 -28.91 8.64 10.82
CA LEU A 179 -29.55 8.80 12.12
C LEU A 179 -29.00 9.98 12.94
N GLY A 180 -27.89 10.59 12.51
CA GLY A 180 -27.18 11.54 13.35
C GLY A 180 -26.67 10.87 14.63
N TYR A 181 -26.86 11.53 15.74
CA TYR A 181 -26.40 11.07 17.07
C TYR A 181 -27.51 10.43 17.91
N GLU A 182 -28.66 10.07 17.28
CA GLU A 182 -29.81 9.53 18.00
C GLU A 182 -29.55 8.14 18.56
N ASP A 183 -29.95 7.92 19.82
CA ASP A 183 -29.96 6.62 20.50
C ASP A 183 -31.24 5.85 20.16
N ARG A 184 -31.28 5.27 18.96
CA ARG A 184 -32.37 4.42 18.46
C ARG A 184 -31.88 3.47 17.37
N ALA A 185 -32.62 2.42 17.11
CA ALA A 185 -32.42 1.58 15.93
C ALA A 185 -32.82 2.35 14.63
N PRO A 186 -32.19 2.04 13.49
CA PRO A 186 -32.63 2.54 12.19
C PRO A 186 -34.01 1.97 11.82
N THR A 187 -34.80 2.78 11.09
CA THR A 187 -35.95 2.23 10.37
C THR A 187 -35.48 1.31 9.24
N PRO A 188 -36.36 0.46 8.68
CA PRO A 188 -36.01 -0.38 7.54
C PRO A 188 -35.49 0.45 6.33
N GLU A 189 -36.06 1.60 6.09
CA GLU A 189 -35.69 2.50 5.00
C GLU A 189 -34.31 3.15 5.24
N GLU A 190 -34.03 3.58 6.47
CA GLU A 190 -32.71 4.10 6.88
C GLU A 190 -31.66 3.00 6.76
N LEU A 191 -31.93 1.78 7.24
CA LEU A 191 -31.02 0.65 7.13
C LEU A 191 -30.72 0.28 5.67
N ASP A 192 -31.73 0.34 4.79
CA ASP A 192 -31.51 0.10 3.36
C ASP A 192 -30.63 1.18 2.73
N THR A 193 -30.76 2.44 3.15
CA THR A 193 -29.89 3.54 2.74
C THR A 193 -28.46 3.32 3.27
N MET A 194 -28.30 2.96 4.54
CA MET A 194 -27.00 2.65 5.13
C MET A 194 -26.27 1.53 4.36
N LYS A 195 -26.97 0.45 4.01
CA LYS A 195 -26.45 -0.63 3.17
C LYS A 195 -26.04 -0.16 1.77
N ALA A 196 -26.79 0.79 1.19
CA ALA A 196 -26.44 1.36 -0.10
C ALA A 196 -25.17 2.23 -0.02
N LEU A 197 -25.00 3.00 1.05
CA LEU A 197 -23.78 3.79 1.30
C LEU A 197 -22.55 2.91 1.49
N VAL A 198 -22.67 1.82 2.27
CA VAL A 198 -21.57 0.85 2.42
C VAL A 198 -21.21 0.22 1.08
N ARG A 199 -22.22 -0.19 0.28
CA ARG A 199 -21.97 -0.78 -1.04
C ARG A 199 -21.26 0.20 -1.97
N ALA A 200 -21.69 1.46 -2.00
CA ALA A 200 -21.04 2.49 -2.79
C ALA A 200 -19.57 2.69 -2.38
N ALA A 201 -19.30 2.79 -1.08
CA ALA A 201 -17.94 2.91 -0.57
C ALA A 201 -17.06 1.68 -0.93
N MET A 202 -17.62 0.47 -0.88
CA MET A 202 -16.92 -0.75 -1.31
C MET A 202 -16.61 -0.74 -2.82
N GLU A 203 -17.54 -0.25 -3.64
CA GLU A 203 -17.33 -0.09 -5.10
C GLU A 203 -16.27 0.99 -5.41
N GLU A 204 -16.12 1.98 -4.53
CA GLU A 204 -15.10 3.03 -4.58
C GLU A 204 -13.71 2.58 -4.05
N GLY A 205 -13.59 1.38 -3.49
CA GLY A 205 -12.33 0.79 -3.06
C GLY A 205 -12.11 0.72 -1.56
N ALA A 206 -13.15 0.90 -0.74
CA ALA A 206 -13.04 0.58 0.69
C ALA A 206 -12.63 -0.87 0.90
N VAL A 207 -11.75 -1.14 1.88
CA VAL A 207 -11.26 -2.49 2.16
C VAL A 207 -12.21 -3.31 3.04
N GLY A 208 -13.28 -2.71 3.51
CA GLY A 208 -14.30 -3.34 4.34
C GLY A 208 -15.10 -2.32 5.14
N LEU A 209 -15.98 -2.81 6.03
CA LEU A 209 -16.69 -2.03 7.03
C LEU A 209 -15.93 -2.11 8.37
N GLY A 210 -15.49 -0.96 8.90
CA GLY A 210 -14.84 -0.86 10.19
C GLY A 210 -15.82 -0.41 11.28
N SER A 211 -15.75 -0.99 12.48
CA SER A 211 -16.58 -0.58 13.59
C SER A 211 -15.78 -0.34 14.86
N SER A 212 -16.24 0.62 15.67
CA SER A 212 -15.66 0.97 16.97
C SER A 212 -16.81 1.22 17.95
N LEU A 213 -17.40 0.12 18.42
CA LEU A 213 -18.67 0.12 19.17
C LEU A 213 -18.57 0.62 20.60
N ILE A 214 -17.38 1.01 21.06
CA ILE A 214 -17.18 1.61 22.39
C ILE A 214 -17.57 3.09 22.42
N TYR A 215 -17.65 3.75 21.26
CA TYR A 215 -17.92 5.19 21.14
C TYR A 215 -19.33 5.45 20.62
N ALA A 216 -20.05 6.40 21.26
CA ALA A 216 -21.32 6.89 20.71
C ALA A 216 -21.06 7.71 19.42
N PRO A 217 -21.98 7.66 18.43
CA PRO A 217 -23.22 6.90 18.42
C PRO A 217 -23.09 5.46 17.93
N GLY A 218 -21.90 4.97 17.55
CA GLY A 218 -21.65 3.57 17.17
C GLY A 218 -22.03 2.58 18.29
N PHE A 219 -21.93 3.03 19.55
CA PHE A 219 -22.33 2.26 20.72
C PHE A 219 -23.83 1.89 20.73
N TYR A 220 -24.68 2.64 20.04
CA TYR A 220 -26.13 2.41 19.97
C TYR A 220 -26.52 1.38 18.90
N ALA A 221 -25.58 1.00 18.03
CA ALA A 221 -25.84 -0.01 17.01
C ALA A 221 -25.97 -1.40 17.62
N ASP A 222 -27.00 -2.13 17.22
CA ASP A 222 -27.18 -3.54 17.56
C ASP A 222 -26.62 -4.45 16.45
N THR A 223 -26.71 -5.77 16.68
CA THR A 223 -26.18 -6.76 15.72
C THR A 223 -26.94 -6.77 14.39
N ASP A 224 -28.23 -6.38 14.41
CA ASP A 224 -29.06 -6.37 13.20
C ASP A 224 -28.76 -5.16 12.32
N GLU A 225 -28.21 -4.07 12.91
CA GLU A 225 -27.73 -2.90 12.17
C GLU A 225 -26.40 -3.18 11.47
N LEU A 226 -25.49 -3.94 12.11
CA LEU A 226 -24.14 -4.22 11.63
C LEU A 226 -24.11 -5.41 10.66
#